data_7756b9cb4c1caa9e02ed6316a0f40ea3
#
_entry.id   7756b9cb4c1caa9e02ed6316a0f40ea3
#
_cell.length_a   1.000
_cell.length_b   1.000
_cell.length_c   1.000
_cell.angle_alpha   90.00
_cell.angle_beta   90.00
_cell.angle_gamma   90.00
#
_symmetry.space_group_name_H-M   'P 1'
#
loop_
_entity.id
_entity.type
_entity.pdbx_description
1 polymer ?
#
loop_
_entity_poly.entity_id
_entity_poly.type
_entity_poly.pdbx_seq_one_letter_code
_entity_poly.pdbx_strand_id
1 'polypeptide(L)'
;MSETILVTGSSRGIGKAIALRLAQSGFDIVVHCRSRIEEAEEVAQSIRELGRQARVLQFDVSHRNETAEKLLADVESHGAYYGVVLNAGLTRDNAFPALTDEDWDVVLRTNLDGFYNVLHPIMMPMIRRRKAGRIVCITSVSGLIGNRGQVNYSASKAGIIGAAKALAVELAKRKITVNCVAPGLID
;
A
#
# COMPACT_ATOMS: atom_id res chain seq x y z
N MET A 1 16.61 -4.49 17.09
CA MET A 1 16.37 -4.43 15.63
C MET A 1 15.17 -3.52 15.41
N SER A 2 15.32 -2.53 14.55
CA SER A 2 14.23 -1.63 14.20
C SER A 2 13.15 -2.38 13.39
N GLU A 3 11.92 -1.89 13.47
CA GLU A 3 10.79 -2.47 12.76
C GLU A 3 10.70 -1.86 11.35
N THR A 4 10.54 -2.67 10.33
CA THR A 4 10.48 -2.24 8.93
C THR A 4 9.04 -2.14 8.44
N ILE A 5 8.71 -1.06 7.76
CA ILE A 5 7.39 -0.82 7.15
C ILE A 5 7.52 -0.67 5.64
N LEU A 6 6.73 -1.43 4.89
CA LEU A 6 6.55 -1.24 3.45
C LEU A 6 5.49 -0.15 3.20
N VAL A 7 5.81 0.85 2.38
CA VAL A 7 4.84 1.86 1.95
C VAL A 7 4.70 1.81 0.42
N THR A 8 3.59 1.30 -0.09
CA THR A 8 3.39 1.22 -1.54
C THR A 8 3.08 2.58 -2.15
N GLY A 9 3.63 2.88 -3.34
CA GLY A 9 3.44 4.16 -4.02
C GLY A 9 4.02 5.34 -3.26
N SER A 10 5.21 5.17 -2.66
CA SER A 10 5.82 6.16 -1.76
C SER A 10 6.92 7.01 -2.39
N SER A 11 7.06 7.00 -3.73
CA SER A 11 7.99 7.90 -4.41
C SER A 11 7.53 9.36 -4.40
N ARG A 12 6.24 9.63 -4.18
CA ARG A 12 5.66 11.00 -4.17
C ARG A 12 4.36 11.09 -3.36
N GLY A 13 3.84 12.34 -3.24
CA GLY A 13 2.51 12.62 -2.68
C GLY A 13 2.32 12.06 -1.26
N ILE A 14 1.12 11.57 -0.99
CA ILE A 14 0.74 11.04 0.33
C ILE A 14 1.68 9.90 0.77
N GLY A 15 2.03 8.99 -0.13
CA GLY A 15 2.93 7.88 0.19
C GLY A 15 4.33 8.33 0.64
N LYS A 16 4.92 9.34 -0.04
CA LYS A 16 6.18 9.98 0.37
C LYS A 16 6.06 10.61 1.77
N ALA A 17 5.01 11.38 1.99
CA ALA A 17 4.78 12.03 3.28
C ALA A 17 4.65 11.00 4.42
N ILE A 18 3.92 9.90 4.17
CA ILE A 18 3.77 8.79 5.13
C ILE A 18 5.13 8.13 5.39
N ALA A 19 5.91 7.81 4.35
CA ALA A 19 7.22 7.18 4.47
C ALA A 19 8.19 8.02 5.33
N LEU A 20 8.28 9.31 5.05
CA LEU A 20 9.12 10.25 5.81
C LEU A 20 8.63 10.38 7.26
N ARG A 21 7.32 10.48 7.49
CA ARG A 21 6.76 10.59 8.84
C ARG A 21 7.01 9.34 9.68
N LEU A 22 6.88 8.15 9.08
CA LEU A 22 7.18 6.89 9.75
C LEU A 22 8.68 6.77 10.08
N ALA A 23 9.56 7.19 9.16
CA ALA A 23 11.00 7.24 9.42
C ALA A 23 11.34 8.14 10.61
N GLN A 24 10.74 9.34 10.68
CA GLN A 24 10.87 10.24 11.84
C GLN A 24 10.38 9.61 13.15
N SER A 25 9.42 8.69 13.07
CA SER A 25 8.89 7.94 14.21
C SER A 25 9.75 6.72 14.59
N GLY A 26 10.88 6.49 13.91
CA GLY A 26 11.87 5.46 14.26
C GLY A 26 11.76 4.15 13.48
N PHE A 27 10.93 4.08 12.45
CA PHE A 27 10.81 2.89 11.60
C PHE A 27 11.81 2.92 10.44
N ASP A 28 12.26 1.74 10.03
CA ASP A 28 12.95 1.55 8.75
C ASP A 28 11.91 1.38 7.64
N ILE A 29 12.20 1.87 6.44
CA ILE A 29 11.19 1.98 5.38
C ILE A 29 11.61 1.22 4.13
N VAL A 30 10.66 0.49 3.57
CA VAL A 30 10.73 0.04 2.18
C VAL A 30 9.90 1.00 1.33
N VAL A 31 10.60 1.79 0.53
CA VAL A 31 10.00 2.71 -0.43
C VAL A 31 9.62 1.91 -1.67
N HIS A 32 8.44 2.12 -2.21
CA HIS A 32 7.99 1.41 -3.40
C HIS A 32 7.55 2.38 -4.49
N CYS A 33 7.93 2.06 -5.74
CA CYS A 33 7.44 2.72 -6.94
C CYS A 33 7.11 1.71 -8.05
N ARG A 34 6.27 2.12 -9.00
CA ARG A 34 6.04 1.36 -10.23
C ARG A 34 7.12 1.63 -11.29
N SER A 35 7.42 2.91 -11.55
CA SER A 35 8.31 3.33 -12.64
C SER A 35 9.24 4.50 -12.31
N ARG A 36 9.04 5.19 -11.19
CA ARG A 36 9.77 6.42 -10.82
C ARG A 36 10.88 6.08 -9.83
N ILE A 37 11.91 5.38 -10.32
CA ILE A 37 12.96 4.85 -9.46
C ILE A 37 13.81 5.96 -8.86
N GLU A 38 14.13 7.01 -9.63
CA GLU A 38 14.92 8.15 -9.15
C GLU A 38 14.20 8.89 -8.01
N GLU A 39 12.91 9.21 -8.18
CA GLU A 39 12.09 9.83 -7.14
C GLU A 39 12.01 8.94 -5.88
N ALA A 40 11.94 7.63 -6.03
CA ALA A 40 11.91 6.69 -4.91
C ALA A 40 13.26 6.65 -4.18
N GLU A 41 14.39 6.68 -4.89
CA GLU A 41 15.72 6.75 -4.29
C GLU A 41 15.96 8.08 -3.56
N GLU A 42 15.47 9.22 -4.07
CA GLU A 42 15.51 10.49 -3.35
C GLU A 42 14.78 10.41 -2.00
N VAL A 43 13.61 9.76 -1.98
CA VAL A 43 12.88 9.52 -0.73
C VAL A 43 13.66 8.59 0.20
N ALA A 44 14.22 7.51 -0.32
CA ALA A 44 15.04 6.59 0.46
C ALA A 44 16.29 7.28 1.02
N GLN A 45 16.93 8.16 0.25
CA GLN A 45 18.07 8.94 0.70
C GLN A 45 17.68 9.90 1.85
N SER A 46 16.55 10.59 1.71
CA SER A 46 16.03 11.48 2.77
C SER A 46 15.76 10.69 4.07
N ILE A 47 15.29 9.45 3.96
CA ILE A 47 15.06 8.58 5.12
C ILE A 47 16.40 8.15 5.77
N ARG A 48 17.42 7.84 4.96
CA ARG A 48 18.77 7.52 5.46
C ARG A 48 19.38 8.70 6.20
N GLU A 49 19.16 9.93 5.74
CA GLU A 49 19.60 11.17 6.40
C GLU A 49 18.92 11.39 7.76
N LEU A 50 17.71 10.83 7.97
CA LEU A 50 17.04 10.77 9.27
C LEU A 50 17.64 9.68 10.21
N GLY A 51 18.70 9.00 9.79
CA GLY A 51 19.32 7.92 10.56
C GLY A 51 18.55 6.60 10.53
N ARG A 52 17.66 6.39 9.55
CA ARG A 52 16.91 5.15 9.39
C ARG A 52 17.40 4.38 8.18
N GLN A 53 17.15 3.06 8.17
CA GLN A 53 17.42 2.27 6.97
C GLN A 53 16.29 2.45 5.96
N ALA A 54 16.67 2.57 4.68
CA ALA A 54 15.72 2.62 3.59
C ALA A 54 16.24 1.89 2.37
N ARG A 55 15.36 1.15 1.69
CA ARG A 55 15.61 0.51 0.41
C ARG A 55 14.41 0.70 -0.52
N VAL A 56 14.64 0.58 -1.81
CA VAL A 56 13.61 0.76 -2.82
C VAL A 56 13.24 -0.59 -3.44
N LEU A 57 11.94 -0.82 -3.60
CA LEU A 57 11.39 -1.91 -4.40
C LEU A 57 10.62 -1.34 -5.58
N GLN A 58 10.92 -1.84 -6.77
CA GLN A 58 10.21 -1.46 -8.00
C GLN A 58 9.43 -2.65 -8.54
N PHE A 59 8.09 -2.49 -8.62
CA PHE A 59 7.16 -3.43 -9.25
C PHE A 59 5.80 -2.76 -9.50
N ASP A 60 4.96 -3.36 -10.34
CA ASP A 60 3.57 -2.94 -10.50
C ASP A 60 2.65 -3.79 -9.62
N VAL A 61 1.96 -3.16 -8.66
CA VAL A 61 1.04 -3.85 -7.73
C VAL A 61 -0.11 -4.57 -8.44
N SER A 62 -0.42 -4.21 -9.69
CA SER A 62 -1.43 -4.90 -10.51
C SER A 62 -0.93 -6.24 -11.07
N HIS A 63 0.39 -6.46 -11.09
CA HIS A 63 1.02 -7.68 -11.61
C HIS A 63 1.29 -8.68 -10.47
N ARG A 64 0.38 -9.61 -10.27
CA ARG A 64 0.39 -10.55 -9.12
C ARG A 64 1.70 -11.32 -8.95
N ASN A 65 2.19 -11.93 -10.01
CA ASN A 65 3.38 -12.77 -9.95
C ASN A 65 4.65 -11.96 -9.67
N GLU A 66 4.82 -10.83 -10.34
CA GLU A 66 5.93 -9.90 -10.13
C GLU A 66 5.93 -9.36 -8.69
N THR A 67 4.77 -8.91 -8.22
CA THR A 67 4.60 -8.41 -6.84
C THR A 67 5.00 -9.48 -5.82
N ALA A 68 4.53 -10.71 -6.00
CA ALA A 68 4.85 -11.81 -5.09
C ALA A 68 6.33 -12.14 -5.11
N GLU A 69 6.95 -12.25 -6.28
CA GLU A 69 8.39 -12.52 -6.43
C GLU A 69 9.25 -11.47 -5.71
N LYS A 70 9.00 -10.18 -5.99
CA LYS A 70 9.77 -9.08 -5.40
C LYS A 70 9.62 -9.01 -3.88
N LEU A 71 8.41 -9.17 -3.37
CA LEU A 71 8.14 -9.10 -1.94
C LEU A 71 8.71 -10.32 -1.18
N LEU A 72 8.60 -11.52 -1.75
CA LEU A 72 9.17 -12.72 -1.12
C LEU A 72 10.69 -12.68 -1.10
N ALA A 73 11.34 -12.24 -2.17
CA ALA A 73 12.80 -12.06 -2.21
C ALA A 73 13.28 -11.03 -1.17
N ASP A 74 12.53 -9.93 -1.01
CA ASP A 74 12.86 -8.93 0.01
C ASP A 74 12.70 -9.48 1.43
N VAL A 75 11.61 -10.20 1.68
CA VAL A 75 11.36 -10.86 2.99
C VAL A 75 12.42 -11.91 3.30
N GLU A 76 12.86 -12.68 2.31
CA GLU A 76 13.94 -13.67 2.47
C GLU A 76 15.24 -13.02 2.87
N SER A 77 15.59 -11.90 2.23
CA SER A 77 16.86 -11.20 2.44
C SER A 77 16.89 -10.34 3.71
N HIS A 78 15.77 -9.77 4.13
CA HIS A 78 15.72 -8.74 5.17
C HIS A 78 14.77 -9.07 6.33
N GLY A 79 14.03 -10.17 6.24
CA GLY A 79 13.03 -10.55 7.23
C GLY A 79 11.64 -9.94 6.98
N ALA A 80 10.66 -10.45 7.71
CA ALA A 80 9.26 -10.05 7.53
C ALA A 80 8.98 -8.64 8.05
N TYR A 81 8.13 -7.91 7.35
CA TYR A 81 7.69 -6.56 7.71
C TYR A 81 6.95 -6.53 9.06
N TYR A 82 7.17 -5.45 9.80
CA TYR A 82 6.31 -5.08 10.93
C TYR A 82 4.99 -4.51 10.45
N GLY A 83 5.04 -3.66 9.44
CA GLY A 83 3.87 -3.00 8.94
C GLY A 83 3.85 -2.84 7.43
N VAL A 84 2.65 -2.59 6.92
CA VAL A 84 2.41 -2.31 5.51
C VAL A 84 1.41 -1.17 5.38
N VAL A 85 1.76 -0.18 4.59
CA VAL A 85 0.85 0.88 4.16
C VAL A 85 0.52 0.68 2.69
N LEU A 86 -0.72 0.29 2.41
CA LEU A 86 -1.25 0.16 1.06
C LEU A 86 -1.74 1.53 0.58
N ASN A 87 -0.85 2.26 -0.09
CA ASN A 87 -1.14 3.60 -0.59
C ASN A 87 -1.16 3.65 -2.13
N ALA A 88 -0.47 2.74 -2.82
CA ALA A 88 -0.47 2.70 -4.29
C ALA A 88 -1.91 2.63 -4.82
N GLY A 89 -2.20 3.50 -5.78
CA GLY A 89 -3.52 3.58 -6.41
C GLY A 89 -3.55 4.64 -7.50
N LEU A 90 -4.58 4.57 -8.33
CA LEU A 90 -4.84 5.52 -9.40
C LEU A 90 -6.34 5.77 -9.57
N THR A 91 -6.68 6.84 -10.27
CA THR A 91 -8.03 7.16 -10.73
C THR A 91 -8.09 7.19 -12.25
N ARG A 92 -9.26 6.94 -12.79
CA ARG A 92 -9.67 7.18 -14.17
C ARG A 92 -11.10 7.69 -14.13
N ASP A 93 -11.22 9.00 -14.04
CA ASP A 93 -12.50 9.65 -13.77
C ASP A 93 -13.23 9.93 -15.08
N ASN A 94 -14.46 9.48 -15.19
CA ASN A 94 -15.34 9.76 -16.31
C ASN A 94 -16.81 9.54 -15.91
N ALA A 95 -17.76 10.16 -16.65
CA ALA A 95 -19.17 9.86 -16.50
C ALA A 95 -19.41 8.38 -16.84
N PHE A 96 -20.27 7.70 -16.09
CA PHE A 96 -20.46 6.24 -16.23
C PHE A 96 -20.73 5.77 -17.67
N PRO A 97 -21.56 6.43 -18.48
CA PRO A 97 -21.80 6.03 -19.87
C PRO A 97 -20.57 6.17 -20.80
N ALA A 98 -19.58 6.97 -20.40
CA ALA A 98 -18.35 7.21 -21.15
C ALA A 98 -17.12 6.54 -20.50
N LEU A 99 -17.31 5.83 -19.39
CA LEU A 99 -16.25 5.06 -18.75
C LEU A 99 -15.95 3.83 -19.62
N THR A 100 -14.69 3.69 -20.02
CA THR A 100 -14.26 2.54 -20.84
C THR A 100 -14.01 1.31 -19.97
N ASP A 101 -14.04 0.12 -20.58
CA ASP A 101 -13.68 -1.13 -19.93
C ASP A 101 -12.23 -1.09 -19.42
N GLU A 102 -11.32 -0.47 -20.18
CA GLU A 102 -9.92 -0.29 -19.79
C GLU A 102 -9.77 0.59 -18.55
N ASP A 103 -10.50 1.71 -18.49
CA ASP A 103 -10.49 2.60 -17.33
C ASP A 103 -11.08 1.92 -16.09
N TRP A 104 -12.11 1.11 -16.26
CA TRP A 104 -12.65 0.29 -15.19
C TRP A 104 -11.63 -0.72 -14.70
N ASP A 105 -11.08 -1.51 -15.59
CA ASP A 105 -10.17 -2.60 -15.29
C ASP A 105 -8.87 -2.12 -14.65
N VAL A 106 -8.24 -1.08 -15.19
CA VAL A 106 -6.96 -0.59 -14.66
C VAL A 106 -7.10 -0.05 -13.23
N VAL A 107 -8.23 0.59 -12.93
CA VAL A 107 -8.51 1.08 -11.57
C VAL A 107 -8.72 -0.07 -10.59
N LEU A 108 -9.53 -1.06 -10.95
CA LEU A 108 -9.79 -2.20 -10.07
C LEU A 108 -8.53 -3.06 -9.88
N ARG A 109 -7.80 -3.36 -10.95
CA ARG A 109 -6.56 -4.15 -10.87
C ARG A 109 -5.49 -3.46 -10.02
N THR A 110 -5.32 -2.15 -10.18
CA THR A 110 -4.31 -1.43 -9.40
C THR A 110 -4.73 -1.27 -7.94
N ASN A 111 -5.96 -0.81 -7.70
CA ASN A 111 -6.39 -0.44 -6.35
C ASN A 111 -6.83 -1.67 -5.55
N LEU A 112 -7.76 -2.48 -6.09
CA LEU A 112 -8.39 -3.57 -5.35
C LEU A 112 -7.56 -4.86 -5.43
N ASP A 113 -7.17 -5.30 -6.63
CA ASP A 113 -6.30 -6.48 -6.73
C ASP A 113 -4.92 -6.21 -6.12
N GLY A 114 -4.43 -4.97 -6.21
CA GLY A 114 -3.19 -4.55 -5.54
C GLY A 114 -3.20 -4.77 -4.03
N PHE A 115 -4.35 -4.62 -3.35
CA PHE A 115 -4.51 -5.00 -1.96
C PHE A 115 -4.16 -6.48 -1.73
N TYR A 116 -4.76 -7.35 -2.52
CA TYR A 116 -4.51 -8.80 -2.44
C TYR A 116 -3.08 -9.14 -2.85
N ASN A 117 -2.62 -8.62 -3.99
CA ASN A 117 -1.31 -8.94 -4.56
C ASN A 117 -0.16 -8.60 -3.62
N VAL A 118 -0.28 -7.49 -2.88
CA VAL A 118 0.75 -7.06 -1.90
C VAL A 118 0.63 -7.85 -0.60
N LEU A 119 -0.56 -8.00 -0.04
CA LEU A 119 -0.70 -8.60 1.29
C LEU A 119 -0.55 -10.10 1.29
N HIS A 120 -1.09 -10.81 0.28
CA HIS A 120 -1.13 -12.25 0.26
C HIS A 120 0.27 -12.92 0.42
N PRO A 121 1.30 -12.54 -0.35
CA PRO A 121 2.61 -13.19 -0.25
C PRO A 121 3.31 -12.95 1.09
N ILE A 122 3.12 -11.79 1.70
CA ILE A 122 3.81 -11.41 2.95
C ILE A 122 3.02 -11.74 4.22
N MET A 123 1.78 -12.18 4.11
CA MET A 123 0.91 -12.42 5.26
C MET A 123 1.45 -13.52 6.17
N MET A 124 1.82 -14.67 5.61
CA MET A 124 2.37 -15.76 6.40
C MET A 124 3.72 -15.41 7.06
N PRO A 125 4.67 -14.75 6.37
CA PRO A 125 5.85 -14.16 7.02
C PRO A 125 5.51 -13.26 8.20
N MET A 126 4.56 -12.34 8.06
CA MET A 126 4.14 -11.45 9.15
C MET A 126 3.56 -12.23 10.34
N ILE A 127 2.71 -13.23 10.09
CA ILE A 127 2.12 -14.08 11.15
C ILE A 127 3.20 -14.88 11.88
N ARG A 128 4.16 -15.45 11.15
CA ARG A 128 5.25 -16.27 11.72
C ARG A 128 6.19 -15.49 12.62
N ARG A 129 6.25 -14.15 12.53
CA ARG A 129 6.99 -13.32 13.48
C ARG A 129 6.49 -13.50 14.92
N ARG A 130 5.24 -13.91 15.13
CA ARG A 130 4.57 -14.01 16.45
C ARG A 130 4.63 -12.73 17.26
N LYS A 131 4.76 -11.58 16.62
CA LYS A 131 4.81 -10.23 17.18
C LYS A 131 3.69 -9.39 16.60
N ALA A 132 3.39 -8.27 17.23
CA ALA A 132 2.42 -7.31 16.71
C ALA A 132 2.78 -6.84 15.30
N GLY A 133 1.76 -6.56 14.49
CA GLY A 133 1.92 -6.00 13.16
C GLY A 133 0.84 -4.95 12.86
N ARG A 134 1.06 -4.15 11.82
CA ARG A 134 0.16 -3.07 11.44
C ARG A 134 -0.04 -3.06 9.92
N ILE A 135 -1.30 -3.07 9.49
CA ILE A 135 -1.70 -2.89 8.10
C ILE A 135 -2.58 -1.64 8.05
N VAL A 136 -2.23 -0.70 7.19
CA VAL A 136 -2.99 0.52 6.96
C VAL A 136 -3.31 0.61 5.47
N CYS A 137 -4.59 0.73 5.13
CA CYS A 137 -5.06 0.88 3.76
C CYS A 137 -5.47 2.34 3.54
N ILE A 138 -4.83 3.01 2.58
CA ILE A 138 -5.25 4.35 2.17
C ILE A 138 -6.41 4.20 1.19
N THR A 139 -7.60 4.46 1.70
CA THR A 139 -8.85 4.42 0.95
C THR A 139 -9.21 5.83 0.44
N SER A 140 -10.46 6.22 0.47
CA SER A 140 -10.92 7.55 0.11
C SER A 140 -12.32 7.80 0.68
N VAL A 141 -12.65 9.05 0.95
CA VAL A 141 -14.02 9.49 1.17
C VAL A 141 -14.94 9.04 0.01
N SER A 142 -14.44 9.02 -1.25
CA SER A 142 -15.19 8.51 -2.40
C SER A 142 -15.62 7.04 -2.24
N GLY A 143 -14.88 6.23 -1.48
CA GLY A 143 -15.26 4.85 -1.16
C GLY A 143 -16.32 4.75 -0.06
N LEU A 144 -16.59 5.82 0.69
CA LEU A 144 -17.60 5.89 1.74
C LEU A 144 -18.94 6.44 1.25
N ILE A 145 -18.90 7.54 0.50
CA ILE A 145 -20.10 8.29 0.10
C ILE A 145 -20.33 8.32 -1.42
N GLY A 146 -19.39 7.80 -2.22
CA GLY A 146 -19.37 7.95 -3.67
C GLY A 146 -18.90 9.33 -4.11
N ASN A 147 -18.53 9.45 -5.39
CA ASN A 147 -18.26 10.73 -6.04
C ASN A 147 -18.63 10.65 -7.52
N ARG A 148 -19.20 11.76 -8.04
CA ARG A 148 -19.57 11.84 -9.46
C ARG A 148 -18.34 11.62 -10.36
N GLY A 149 -18.49 10.76 -11.38
CA GLY A 149 -17.41 10.43 -12.32
C GLY A 149 -16.40 9.43 -11.79
N GLN A 150 -16.58 8.87 -10.59
CA GLN A 150 -15.63 7.97 -9.94
C GLN A 150 -16.22 6.61 -9.59
N VAL A 151 -17.08 6.05 -10.44
CA VAL A 151 -17.75 4.78 -10.13
C VAL A 151 -16.75 3.64 -9.93
N ASN A 152 -15.74 3.50 -10.81
CA ASN A 152 -14.66 2.55 -10.71
C ASN A 152 -13.78 2.76 -9.46
N TYR A 153 -13.37 4.01 -9.23
CA TYR A 153 -12.53 4.38 -8.08
C TYR A 153 -13.27 4.16 -6.75
N SER A 154 -14.51 4.65 -6.66
CA SER A 154 -15.37 4.46 -5.47
C SER A 154 -15.59 2.98 -5.18
N ALA A 155 -15.88 2.17 -6.22
CA ALA A 155 -16.03 0.72 -6.09
C ALA A 155 -14.75 0.06 -5.55
N SER A 156 -13.58 0.43 -6.10
CA SER A 156 -12.29 -0.10 -5.64
C SER A 156 -11.99 0.24 -4.19
N LYS A 157 -12.22 1.50 -3.79
CA LYS A 157 -11.95 1.96 -2.41
C LYS A 157 -12.95 1.41 -1.40
N ALA A 158 -14.21 1.26 -1.77
CA ALA A 158 -15.23 0.58 -0.95
C ALA A 158 -14.90 -0.91 -0.78
N GLY A 159 -14.44 -1.58 -1.85
CA GLY A 159 -14.00 -2.97 -1.80
C GLY A 159 -12.84 -3.18 -0.82
N ILE A 160 -11.85 -2.28 -0.81
CA ILE A 160 -10.75 -2.32 0.16
C ILE A 160 -11.26 -2.19 1.59
N ILE A 161 -12.25 -1.33 1.85
CA ILE A 161 -12.83 -1.17 3.20
C ILE A 161 -13.47 -2.48 3.68
N GLY A 162 -14.22 -3.16 2.79
CA GLY A 162 -14.81 -4.46 3.09
C GLY A 162 -13.75 -5.53 3.36
N ALA A 163 -12.75 -5.63 2.47
CA ALA A 163 -11.65 -6.58 2.60
C ALA A 163 -10.83 -6.35 3.87
N ALA A 164 -10.52 -5.10 4.21
CA ALA A 164 -9.78 -4.75 5.41
C ALA A 164 -10.53 -5.13 6.70
N LYS A 165 -11.86 -4.95 6.74
CA LYS A 165 -12.68 -5.37 7.88
C LYS A 165 -12.65 -6.89 8.07
N ALA A 166 -12.80 -7.67 7.00
CA ALA A 166 -12.73 -9.13 7.05
C ALA A 166 -11.34 -9.59 7.51
N LEU A 167 -10.29 -9.06 6.92
CA LEU A 167 -8.91 -9.41 7.26
C LEU A 167 -8.58 -9.03 8.71
N ALA A 168 -9.12 -7.94 9.24
CA ALA A 168 -8.94 -7.54 10.64
C ALA A 168 -9.47 -8.60 11.61
N VAL A 169 -10.63 -9.20 11.30
CA VAL A 169 -11.22 -10.27 12.10
C VAL A 169 -10.33 -11.53 12.07
N GLU A 170 -9.83 -11.91 10.89
CA GLU A 170 -8.95 -13.08 10.73
C GLU A 170 -7.63 -12.93 11.50
N LEU A 171 -7.07 -11.72 11.51
CA LEU A 171 -5.76 -11.45 12.09
C LEU A 171 -5.79 -11.04 13.57
N ALA A 172 -6.96 -10.83 14.16
CA ALA A 172 -7.11 -10.34 15.53
C ALA A 172 -6.31 -11.17 16.56
N LYS A 173 -6.39 -12.51 16.48
CA LYS A 173 -5.64 -13.42 17.36
C LYS A 173 -4.13 -13.39 17.12
N ARG A 174 -3.67 -12.79 16.04
CA ARG A 174 -2.24 -12.67 15.68
C ARG A 174 -1.63 -11.35 16.12
N LYS A 175 -2.41 -10.47 16.77
CA LYS A 175 -2.01 -9.10 17.16
C LYS A 175 -1.60 -8.23 15.96
N ILE A 176 -2.13 -8.54 14.77
CA ILE A 176 -1.97 -7.74 13.56
C ILE A 176 -3.26 -6.95 13.37
N THR A 177 -3.18 -5.63 13.39
CA THR A 177 -4.34 -4.76 13.14
C THR A 177 -4.41 -4.37 11.69
N VAL A 178 -5.63 -4.25 11.16
CA VAL A 178 -5.90 -3.78 9.80
C VAL A 178 -6.86 -2.61 9.89
N ASN A 179 -6.45 -1.45 9.41
CA ASN A 179 -7.23 -0.22 9.47
C ASN A 179 -7.26 0.49 8.12
N CYS A 180 -8.31 1.25 7.89
CA CYS A 180 -8.44 2.13 6.73
C CYS A 180 -8.34 3.59 7.15
N VAL A 181 -7.63 4.37 6.36
CA VAL A 181 -7.66 5.83 6.39
C VAL A 181 -8.33 6.29 5.10
N ALA A 182 -9.37 7.10 5.22
CA ALA A 182 -10.14 7.61 4.08
C ALA A 182 -9.92 9.13 3.93
N PRO A 183 -8.85 9.56 3.23
CA PRO A 183 -8.62 10.98 3.01
C PRO A 183 -9.75 11.61 2.18
N GLY A 184 -10.02 12.90 2.45
CA GLY A 184 -10.81 13.76 1.58
C GLY A 184 -9.96 14.41 0.49
N LEU A 185 -10.24 15.68 0.18
CA LEU A 185 -9.37 16.48 -0.67
C LEU A 185 -8.08 16.82 0.10
N ILE A 186 -6.96 16.53 -0.54
CA ILE A 186 -5.62 16.83 -0.01
C ILE A 186 -4.97 17.79 -0.99
N ASP A 187 -4.54 18.94 -0.51
CA ASP A 187 -3.83 19.97 -1.26
C ASP A 187 -2.36 19.59 -1.47
#